data_ddaee3cfbc55c60ed847f95502ba74bb
#
_entry.id   ddaee3cfbc55c60ed847f95502ba74bb
#
_cell.length_a   1.000
_cell.length_b   1.000
_cell.length_c   1.000
_cell.angle_alpha   90.00
_cell.angle_beta   90.00
_cell.angle_gamma   90.00
#
_symmetry.space_group_name_H-M   'P 1'
#
loop_
_entity.id
_entity.type
_entity.pdbx_description
1 polymer ?
#
loop_
_entity_poly.entity_id
_entity_poly.type
_entity_poly.pdbx_seq_one_letter_code
_entity_poly.pdbx_strand_id
1 'polypeptide(L)'
;MIRKNLHEQEAYGIGFDIGGIFTTQLESLLGYSWAGKFAYGISLNNIFGTHLIWSNKIKDVIPMQMVYGLSYEQPLDFIKSKILFLNQRNNIYPNDSQFGIELSIMENLFIRFGNQVGINQGGLGFIKKINSSKKIRFDYSFGGYDLGDVHRLGFELQF
;
A
#
# COMPACT_ATOMS: atom_id res chain seq x y z
N MET A 1 20.92 3.33 4.66
CA MET A 1 22.09 2.51 4.26
C MET A 1 21.60 1.16 3.77
N ILE A 2 21.98 0.77 2.57
CA ILE A 2 21.62 -0.51 1.95
C ILE A 2 22.83 -1.43 2.01
N ARG A 3 22.62 -2.66 2.48
CA ARG A 3 23.59 -3.74 2.44
C ARG A 3 23.01 -4.92 1.69
N LYS A 4 23.71 -5.44 0.70
CA LYS A 4 23.33 -6.64 -0.05
C LYS A 4 24.46 -7.67 0.04
N ASN A 5 24.08 -8.92 0.25
CA ASN A 5 25.01 -10.06 0.25
C ASN A 5 24.59 -11.02 -0.86
N LEU A 6 25.53 -11.38 -1.71
CA LEU A 6 25.32 -12.38 -2.75
C LEU A 6 26.56 -13.31 -2.73
N HIS A 7 26.36 -14.55 -2.27
CA HIS A 7 27.44 -15.52 -2.09
C HIS A 7 28.52 -14.96 -1.14
N GLU A 8 29.75 -14.81 -1.61
CA GLU A 8 30.89 -14.26 -0.86
C GLU A 8 31.09 -12.75 -1.07
N GLN A 9 30.17 -12.08 -1.76
CA GLN A 9 30.29 -10.67 -2.10
C GLN A 9 29.29 -9.82 -1.31
N GLU A 10 29.77 -8.70 -0.84
CA GLU A 10 28.96 -7.70 -0.17
C GLU A 10 28.93 -6.39 -0.97
N ALA A 11 27.80 -5.69 -0.95
CA ALA A 11 27.68 -4.36 -1.52
C ALA A 11 27.08 -3.39 -0.51
N TYR A 12 27.57 -2.17 -0.55
CA TYR A 12 27.09 -1.07 0.28
C TYR A 12 26.68 0.11 -0.59
N GLY A 13 25.61 0.80 -0.16
CA GLY A 13 25.13 2.00 -0.82
C GLY A 13 24.32 2.88 0.11
N ILE A 14 24.13 4.13 -0.31
CA ILE A 14 23.29 5.11 0.37
C ILE A 14 22.24 5.61 -0.62
N GLY A 15 20.98 5.47 -0.29
CA GLY A 15 19.85 6.01 -1.03
C GLY A 15 19.12 7.07 -0.23
N PHE A 16 18.47 7.98 -0.95
CA PHE A 16 17.62 9.02 -0.38
C PHE A 16 16.24 8.90 -0.99
N ASP A 17 15.23 8.93 -0.12
CA ASP A 17 13.83 8.87 -0.50
C ASP A 17 13.10 10.09 0.05
N ILE A 18 12.13 10.59 -0.70
CA ILE A 18 11.22 11.65 -0.27
C ILE A 18 9.82 11.33 -0.73
N GLY A 19 8.82 11.66 0.08
CA GLY A 19 7.43 11.47 -0.30
C GLY A 19 6.51 12.43 0.43
N GLY A 20 5.31 12.55 -0.10
CA GLY A 20 4.26 13.37 0.48
C GLY A 20 2.88 12.83 0.14
N ILE A 21 1.93 13.11 1.02
CA ILE A 21 0.51 12.79 0.82
C ILE A 21 -0.29 14.07 1.04
N PHE A 22 -1.07 14.43 0.04
CA PHE A 22 -2.10 15.46 0.13
C PHE A 22 -3.44 14.79 0.38
N THR A 23 -4.20 15.31 1.34
CA THR A 23 -5.52 14.76 1.71
C THR A 23 -6.52 15.89 1.85
N THR A 24 -7.71 15.73 1.29
CA THR A 24 -8.80 16.70 1.40
C THR A 24 -10.15 16.03 1.60
N GLN A 25 -11.00 16.66 2.40
CA GLN A 25 -12.41 16.32 2.47
C GLN A 25 -13.12 17.04 1.32
N LEU A 26 -13.77 16.30 0.43
CA LEU A 26 -14.45 16.89 -0.72
C LEU A 26 -15.69 17.71 -0.30
N GLU A 27 -16.27 17.45 0.86
CA GLU A 27 -17.31 18.29 1.46
C GLU A 27 -16.89 19.76 1.55
N SER A 28 -15.66 20.02 1.99
CA SER A 28 -15.13 21.39 2.13
C SER A 28 -14.94 22.12 0.79
N LEU A 29 -14.80 21.36 -0.33
CA LEU A 29 -14.62 21.90 -1.67
C LEU A 29 -15.94 22.01 -2.43
N LEU A 30 -16.83 21.05 -2.28
CA LEU A 30 -18.04 20.90 -3.08
C LEU A 30 -19.31 21.33 -2.33
N GLY A 31 -19.25 21.48 -1.01
CA GLY A 31 -20.39 21.83 -0.17
C GLY A 31 -21.40 20.70 0.06
N TYR A 32 -21.07 19.47 -0.35
CA TYR A 32 -21.95 18.31 -0.19
C TYR A 32 -21.49 17.42 0.96
N SER A 33 -22.31 17.22 1.98
CA SER A 33 -21.99 16.40 3.17
C SER A 33 -21.74 14.91 2.86
N TRP A 34 -22.29 14.43 1.76
CA TRP A 34 -22.05 13.05 1.31
C TRP A 34 -20.75 12.87 0.55
N ALA A 35 -20.06 13.96 0.15
CA ALA A 35 -18.81 13.89 -0.58
C ALA A 35 -17.70 13.33 0.34
N GLY A 36 -17.01 12.32 -0.16
CA GLY A 36 -16.02 11.58 0.60
C GLY A 36 -14.68 12.29 0.76
N LYS A 37 -13.66 11.52 1.05
CA LYS A 37 -12.28 11.96 1.26
C LYS A 37 -11.42 11.53 0.08
N PHE A 38 -10.65 12.47 -0.45
CA PHE A 38 -9.69 12.23 -1.51
C PHE A 38 -8.27 12.37 -0.97
N ALA A 39 -7.36 11.50 -1.41
CA ALA A 39 -5.94 11.67 -1.16
C ALA A 39 -5.12 11.39 -2.43
N TYR A 40 -4.03 12.13 -2.57
CA TYR A 40 -3.02 11.94 -3.59
C TYR A 40 -1.67 11.79 -2.92
N GLY A 41 -0.93 10.74 -3.28
CA GLY A 41 0.40 10.46 -2.77
C GLY A 41 1.45 10.41 -3.88
N ILE A 42 2.64 10.88 -3.57
CA ILE A 42 3.82 10.75 -4.41
C ILE A 42 5.03 10.38 -3.56
N SER A 43 5.85 9.45 -4.05
CA SER A 43 7.12 9.07 -3.46
C SER A 43 8.19 9.00 -4.54
N LEU A 44 9.34 9.59 -4.24
CA LEU A 44 10.56 9.49 -5.04
C LEU A 44 11.56 8.67 -4.25
N ASN A 45 11.84 7.47 -4.72
CA ASN A 45 12.78 6.55 -4.10
C ASN A 45 14.09 6.54 -4.88
N ASN A 46 15.22 6.41 -4.16
CA ASN A 46 16.56 6.46 -4.73
C ASN A 46 16.80 7.73 -5.56
N ILE A 47 16.45 8.90 -5.04
CA ILE A 47 16.71 10.20 -5.68
C ILE A 47 18.21 10.28 -6.02
N PHE A 48 18.58 10.63 -7.24
CA PHE A 48 19.95 10.61 -7.77
C PHE A 48 20.50 9.20 -8.08
N GLY A 49 19.71 8.12 -7.96
CA GLY A 49 20.16 6.74 -8.04
C GLY A 49 20.98 6.30 -6.83
N THR A 50 20.79 5.09 -6.38
CA THR A 50 21.61 4.53 -5.30
C THR A 50 22.79 3.77 -5.89
N HIS A 51 24.00 4.30 -5.74
CA HIS A 51 25.23 3.63 -6.17
C HIS A 51 25.60 2.54 -5.15
N LEU A 52 25.67 1.29 -5.62
CA LEU A 52 26.13 0.15 -4.86
C LEU A 52 27.59 -0.14 -5.25
N ILE A 53 28.44 -0.28 -4.25
CA ILE A 53 29.84 -0.66 -4.43
C ILE A 53 30.03 -2.06 -3.86
N TRP A 54 30.32 -3.01 -4.72
CA TRP A 54 30.58 -4.39 -4.37
C TRP A 54 32.03 -4.61 -3.88
N SER A 55 32.25 -5.63 -3.06
CA SER A 55 33.58 -6.01 -2.57
C SER A 55 34.59 -6.29 -3.70
N ASN A 56 34.12 -6.73 -4.86
CA ASN A 56 34.93 -6.92 -6.08
C ASN A 56 35.14 -5.63 -6.91
N LYS A 57 34.77 -4.44 -6.36
CA LYS A 57 34.86 -3.11 -6.99
C LYS A 57 33.89 -2.89 -8.17
N ILE A 58 33.00 -3.80 -8.46
CA ILE A 58 31.92 -3.57 -9.43
C ILE A 58 30.99 -2.50 -8.86
N LYS A 59 30.56 -1.59 -9.70
CA LYS A 59 29.56 -0.55 -9.37
C LYS A 59 28.24 -0.93 -10.01
N ASP A 60 27.18 -0.89 -9.23
CA ASP A 60 25.81 -1.08 -9.68
C ASP A 60 24.97 0.14 -9.26
N VAL A 61 23.88 0.40 -9.95
CA VAL A 61 23.02 1.55 -9.67
C VAL A 61 21.58 1.10 -9.57
N ILE A 62 20.96 1.36 -8.44
CA ILE A 62 19.50 1.25 -8.30
C ILE A 62 18.90 2.56 -8.85
N PRO A 63 18.12 2.51 -9.94
CA PRO A 63 17.58 3.71 -10.55
C PRO A 63 16.56 4.42 -9.65
N MET A 64 16.36 5.71 -9.89
CA MET A 64 15.31 6.46 -9.24
C MET A 64 13.94 5.90 -9.63
N GLN A 65 13.11 5.67 -8.63
CA GLN A 65 11.73 5.22 -8.80
C GLN A 65 10.77 6.30 -8.29
N MET A 66 9.83 6.70 -9.13
CA MET A 66 8.71 7.54 -8.75
C MET A 66 7.46 6.66 -8.63
N VAL A 67 6.82 6.70 -7.46
CA VAL A 67 5.55 6.05 -7.19
C VAL A 67 4.52 7.13 -6.91
N TYR A 68 3.37 7.04 -7.55
CA TYR A 68 2.26 7.95 -7.31
C TYR A 68 0.94 7.20 -7.24
N GLY A 69 0.03 7.70 -6.44
CA GLY A 69 -1.24 7.04 -6.20
C GLY A 69 -2.36 8.00 -5.80
N LEU A 70 -3.55 7.51 -5.99
CA LEU A 70 -4.80 8.17 -5.65
C LEU A 70 -5.61 7.28 -4.73
N SER A 71 -6.32 7.88 -3.80
CA SER A 71 -7.36 7.18 -3.06
C SER A 71 -8.61 8.03 -2.93
N TYR A 72 -9.75 7.37 -2.93
CA TYR A 72 -11.04 7.98 -2.67
C TYR A 72 -11.82 7.12 -1.69
N GLU A 73 -12.21 7.71 -0.57
CA GLU A 73 -13.03 7.08 0.45
C GLU A 73 -14.43 7.69 0.42
N GLN A 74 -15.44 6.87 0.12
CA GLN A 74 -16.83 7.23 0.11
C GLN A 74 -17.52 6.74 1.38
N PRO A 75 -18.01 7.60 2.26
CA PRO A 75 -18.85 7.21 3.39
C PRO A 75 -20.22 6.71 2.91
N LEU A 76 -20.75 5.71 3.60
CA LEU A 76 -22.09 5.16 3.43
C LEU A 76 -22.80 5.22 4.80
N ASP A 77 -23.19 6.42 5.18
CA ASP A 77 -23.64 6.74 6.55
C ASP A 77 -24.87 5.95 6.97
N PHE A 78 -25.77 5.65 6.00
CA PHE A 78 -27.01 4.90 6.25
C PHE A 78 -26.77 3.46 6.77
N ILE A 79 -25.58 2.86 6.50
CA ILE A 79 -25.18 1.54 7.00
C ILE A 79 -23.91 1.59 7.86
N LYS A 80 -23.45 2.78 8.26
CA LYS A 80 -22.22 3.00 9.03
C LYS A 80 -21.01 2.27 8.38
N SER A 81 -20.88 2.41 7.09
CA SER A 81 -19.89 1.73 6.26
C SER A 81 -19.16 2.72 5.37
N LYS A 82 -18.10 2.27 4.71
CA LYS A 82 -17.40 3.08 3.72
C LYS A 82 -16.76 2.20 2.64
N ILE A 83 -16.62 2.77 1.47
CA ILE A 83 -15.88 2.16 0.36
C ILE A 83 -14.63 2.99 0.13
N LEU A 84 -13.49 2.32 0.04
CA LEU A 84 -12.21 2.93 -0.30
C LEU A 84 -11.75 2.39 -1.66
N PHE A 85 -11.45 3.29 -2.58
CA PHE A 85 -10.82 3.00 -3.86
C PHE A 85 -9.37 3.46 -3.82
N LEU A 86 -8.48 2.63 -4.37
CA LEU A 86 -7.04 2.87 -4.43
C LEU A 86 -6.54 2.61 -5.84
N ASN A 87 -5.67 3.48 -6.33
CA ASN A 87 -4.90 3.23 -7.55
C ASN A 87 -3.47 3.73 -7.34
N GLN A 88 -2.51 2.93 -7.78
CA GLN A 88 -1.08 3.26 -7.71
C GLN A 88 -0.38 2.87 -8.99
N ARG A 89 0.64 3.64 -9.36
CA ARG A 89 1.54 3.36 -10.49
C ARG A 89 2.98 3.76 -10.15
N ASN A 90 3.92 3.20 -10.88
CA ASN A 90 5.30 3.62 -10.82
C ASN A 90 5.87 3.88 -12.23
N ASN A 91 6.98 4.63 -12.30
CA ASN A 91 7.61 5.03 -13.57
C ASN A 91 8.50 3.94 -14.17
N ILE A 92 9.03 3.01 -13.37
CA ILE A 92 9.92 1.94 -13.85
C ILE A 92 9.10 0.88 -14.59
N TYR A 93 7.92 0.58 -14.06
CA TYR A 93 6.99 -0.39 -14.64
C TYR A 93 5.64 0.30 -14.88
N PRO A 94 5.51 1.15 -15.91
CA PRO A 94 4.29 1.94 -16.12
C PRO A 94 3.05 1.09 -16.43
N ASN A 95 3.24 -0.15 -16.88
CA ASN A 95 2.16 -1.13 -17.08
C ASN A 95 1.71 -1.82 -15.78
N ASP A 96 2.48 -1.68 -14.69
CA ASP A 96 2.18 -2.25 -13.39
C ASP A 96 1.22 -1.33 -12.63
N SER A 97 0.02 -1.16 -13.16
CA SER A 97 -1.05 -0.49 -12.44
C SER A 97 -1.55 -1.41 -11.32
N GLN A 98 -1.65 -0.85 -10.15
CA GLN A 98 -2.23 -1.52 -8.99
C GLN A 98 -3.51 -0.81 -8.61
N PHE A 99 -4.58 -1.55 -8.42
CA PHE A 99 -5.82 -1.00 -7.88
C PHE A 99 -6.35 -1.86 -6.74
N GLY A 100 -7.10 -1.24 -5.86
CA GLY A 100 -7.74 -1.90 -4.75
C GLY A 100 -9.08 -1.26 -4.41
N ILE A 101 -9.97 -2.09 -3.90
CA ILE A 101 -11.26 -1.68 -3.34
C ILE A 101 -11.36 -2.34 -1.97
N GLU A 102 -11.73 -1.56 -0.96
CA GLU A 102 -12.08 -2.05 0.37
C GLU A 102 -13.47 -1.59 0.74
N LEU A 103 -14.33 -2.51 1.12
CA LEU A 103 -15.61 -2.24 1.79
C LEU A 103 -15.41 -2.48 3.28
N SER A 104 -15.58 -1.43 4.08
CA SER A 104 -15.56 -1.49 5.54
C SER A 104 -16.99 -1.41 6.05
N ILE A 105 -17.46 -2.45 6.76
CA ILE A 105 -18.81 -2.57 7.26
C ILE A 105 -18.80 -2.39 8.78
N MET A 106 -19.54 -1.40 9.29
CA MET A 106 -19.66 -1.07 10.73
C MET A 106 -18.28 -0.96 11.43
N GLU A 107 -17.25 -0.58 10.71
CA GLU A 107 -15.85 -0.48 11.20
C GLU A 107 -15.24 -1.80 11.71
N ASN A 108 -15.93 -2.91 11.59
CA ASN A 108 -15.51 -4.20 12.15
C ASN A 108 -15.16 -5.24 11.09
N LEU A 109 -15.86 -5.25 9.97
CA LEU A 109 -15.66 -6.21 8.89
C LEU A 109 -15.09 -5.48 7.66
N PHE A 110 -14.08 -6.04 7.05
CA PHE A 110 -13.39 -5.52 5.87
C PHE A 110 -13.39 -6.56 4.77
N ILE A 111 -13.87 -6.19 3.60
CA ILE A 111 -13.81 -7.01 2.39
C ILE A 111 -12.92 -6.27 1.41
N ARG A 112 -11.90 -6.94 0.90
CA ARG A 112 -10.89 -6.34 0.03
C ARG A 112 -10.78 -7.09 -1.26
N PHE A 113 -10.68 -6.35 -2.33
CA PHE A 113 -10.31 -6.87 -3.65
C PHE A 113 -9.25 -5.96 -4.25
N GLY A 114 -8.29 -6.54 -4.93
CA GLY A 114 -7.25 -5.79 -5.61
C GLY A 114 -6.68 -6.56 -6.79
N ASN A 115 -6.02 -5.81 -7.65
CA ASN A 115 -5.23 -6.35 -8.73
C ASN A 115 -3.86 -5.67 -8.74
N GLN A 116 -2.83 -6.46 -8.83
CA GLN A 116 -1.46 -6.01 -8.98
C GLN A 116 -0.83 -6.76 -10.14
N VAL A 117 -0.48 -6.01 -11.21
CA VAL A 117 0.21 -6.59 -12.39
C VAL A 117 -0.56 -7.79 -12.97
N GLY A 118 -1.89 -7.67 -13.10
CA GLY A 118 -2.74 -8.74 -13.60
C GLY A 118 -3.09 -9.83 -12.58
N ILE A 119 -2.49 -9.83 -11.40
CA ILE A 119 -2.75 -10.80 -10.33
C ILE A 119 -3.91 -10.30 -9.48
N ASN A 120 -5.00 -11.06 -9.48
CA ASN A 120 -6.15 -10.78 -8.63
C ASN A 120 -5.91 -11.27 -7.20
N GLN A 121 -6.26 -10.42 -6.25
CA GLN A 121 -6.12 -10.69 -4.82
C GLN A 121 -7.42 -10.37 -4.10
N GLY A 122 -7.76 -11.14 -3.10
CA GLY A 122 -8.90 -10.90 -2.25
C GLY A 122 -8.53 -11.01 -0.77
N GLY A 123 -9.33 -10.40 0.09
CA GLY A 123 -9.08 -10.47 1.52
C GLY A 123 -10.30 -10.16 2.35
N LEU A 124 -10.28 -10.69 3.57
CA LEU A 124 -11.26 -10.43 4.61
C LEU A 124 -10.53 -9.99 5.87
N GLY A 125 -11.06 -9.01 6.55
CA GLY A 125 -10.55 -8.54 7.83
C GLY A 125 -11.66 -8.42 8.84
N PHE A 126 -11.37 -8.68 10.10
CA PHE A 126 -12.31 -8.54 11.20
C PHE A 126 -11.64 -7.90 12.40
N ILE A 127 -12.29 -6.87 12.97
CA ILE A 127 -11.83 -6.20 14.20
C ILE A 127 -12.85 -6.44 15.30
N LYS A 128 -12.38 -6.94 16.44
CA LYS A 128 -13.16 -7.04 17.67
C LYS A 128 -12.60 -6.10 18.72
N LYS A 129 -13.41 -5.11 19.13
CA LYS A 129 -13.11 -4.26 20.29
C LYS A 129 -13.37 -5.08 21.55
N ILE A 130 -12.37 -5.26 22.42
CA ILE A 130 -12.50 -5.95 23.72
C ILE A 130 -12.99 -4.94 24.77
N ASN A 131 -12.35 -3.77 24.78
CA ASN A 131 -12.75 -2.62 25.59
C ASN A 131 -12.35 -1.31 24.87
N SER A 132 -12.45 -0.16 25.54
CA SER A 132 -12.15 1.16 24.95
C SER A 132 -10.72 1.31 24.43
N SER A 133 -9.74 0.57 24.97
CA SER A 133 -8.33 0.67 24.60
C SER A 133 -7.77 -0.58 23.90
N LYS A 134 -8.48 -1.73 23.98
CA LYS A 134 -7.96 -3.00 23.44
C LYS A 134 -8.78 -3.48 22.27
N LYS A 135 -8.09 -3.82 21.17
CA LYS A 135 -8.70 -4.38 19.96
C LYS A 135 -7.90 -5.58 19.49
N ILE A 136 -8.60 -6.54 18.91
CA ILE A 136 -8.02 -7.68 18.19
C ILE A 136 -8.41 -7.53 16.72
N ARG A 137 -7.46 -7.73 15.83
CA ARG A 137 -7.67 -7.76 14.38
C ARG A 137 -7.20 -9.09 13.83
N PHE A 138 -8.03 -9.66 12.96
CA PHE A 138 -7.73 -10.81 12.14
C PHE A 138 -7.83 -10.41 10.68
N ASP A 139 -6.86 -10.79 9.88
CA ASP A 139 -6.88 -10.59 8.44
C ASP A 139 -6.56 -11.92 7.74
N TYR A 140 -7.28 -12.18 6.68
CA TYR A 140 -7.00 -13.26 5.74
C TYR A 140 -6.92 -12.66 4.34
N SER A 141 -5.93 -13.08 3.55
CA SER A 141 -5.87 -12.74 2.15
C SER A 141 -5.39 -13.90 1.30
N PHE A 142 -5.83 -13.90 0.06
CA PHE A 142 -5.38 -14.84 -0.97
C PHE A 142 -5.03 -14.09 -2.26
N GLY A 143 -4.15 -14.67 -3.06
CA GLY A 143 -3.80 -14.17 -4.38
C GLY A 143 -3.37 -15.33 -5.27
N GLY A 144 -3.88 -15.36 -6.49
CA GLY A 144 -3.51 -16.35 -7.50
C GLY A 144 -2.30 -15.88 -8.29
N TYR A 145 -1.16 -16.54 -8.12
CA TYR A 145 0.08 -16.27 -8.85
C TYR A 145 0.35 -17.38 -9.86
N ASP A 146 1.16 -17.11 -10.87
CA ASP A 146 1.52 -18.09 -11.92
C ASP A 146 2.12 -19.39 -11.37
N LEU A 147 2.80 -19.32 -10.22
CA LEU A 147 3.44 -20.47 -9.55
C LEU A 147 2.57 -21.12 -8.47
N GLY A 148 1.33 -20.67 -8.30
CA GLY A 148 0.38 -21.21 -7.33
C GLY A 148 -0.25 -20.13 -6.45
N ASP A 149 -1.24 -20.54 -5.69
CA ASP A 149 -2.00 -19.64 -4.81
C ASP A 149 -1.23 -19.37 -3.51
N VAL A 150 -1.31 -18.13 -3.06
CA VAL A 150 -0.71 -17.69 -1.78
C VAL A 150 -1.82 -17.29 -0.82
N HIS A 151 -1.80 -17.89 0.36
CA HIS A 151 -2.69 -17.57 1.47
C HIS A 151 -1.90 -16.91 2.60
N ARG A 152 -2.43 -15.83 3.17
CA ARG A 152 -1.81 -15.11 4.28
C ARG A 152 -2.83 -14.95 5.40
N LEU A 153 -2.38 -15.18 6.63
CA LEU A 153 -3.13 -14.92 7.85
C LEU A 153 -2.39 -13.87 8.65
N GLY A 154 -3.11 -12.86 9.11
CA GLY A 154 -2.61 -11.80 9.97
C GLY A 154 -3.36 -11.75 11.30
N PHE A 155 -2.63 -11.46 12.37
CA PHE A 155 -3.19 -11.25 13.71
C PHE A 155 -2.50 -10.04 14.33
N GLU A 156 -3.29 -9.10 14.85
CA GLU A 156 -2.81 -7.89 15.51
C GLU A 156 -3.55 -7.67 16.83
N LEU A 157 -2.78 -7.33 17.86
CA LEU A 157 -3.29 -6.88 19.15
C LEU A 157 -2.91 -5.42 19.35
N GLN A 158 -3.90 -4.58 19.62
CA GLN A 158 -3.72 -3.17 19.98
C GLN A 158 -4.12 -2.99 21.45
N PHE A 159 -3.27 -2.28 22.19
CA PHE A 159 -3.43 -2.02 23.63
C PHE A 159 -3.60 -0.52 23.90
#